data_10c393003b49058a203573cf58d40bdc
#
_entry.id   10c393003b49058a203573cf58d40bdc
#
_cell.length_a   1.000
_cell.length_b   1.000
_cell.length_c   1.000
_cell.angle_alpha   90.00
_cell.angle_beta   90.00
_cell.angle_gamma   90.00
#
_symmetry.space_group_name_H-M   'P 1'
#
loop_
_entity.id
_entity.type
_entity.pdbx_description
1 polymer ?
#
loop_
_entity_poly.entity_id
_entity_poly.type
_entity_poly.pdbx_seq_one_letter_code
_entity_poly.pdbx_strand_id
1 'polypeptide(L)'
;MISINVFSEEKAWSKRLKNNDIFFKKICKAFPKKYKFLNKKVTFTLLLSNNKNIKKLNKVFGKKNKSTDILSFPLDKKIKIKKNTYLGDIIISYNYLDRPRSQDLKIFKEKVTKLFIHGFLHLLGFDHKKSKDYSKMLKEENLLFKSVQSKIS
;
A
#
# COMPACT_ATOMS: atom_id res chain seq x y z
N MET A 1 -13.01 -0.17 11.79
CA MET A 1 -12.18 0.90 11.23
C MET A 1 -10.77 0.38 10.97
N ILE A 2 -10.09 0.96 10.01
CA ILE A 2 -8.72 0.57 9.68
C ILE A 2 -7.74 1.09 10.71
N SER A 3 -6.87 0.20 11.19
CA SER A 3 -5.72 0.53 12.04
C SER A 3 -4.46 0.06 11.31
N ILE A 4 -3.65 1.00 10.83
CA ILE A 4 -2.43 0.68 10.09
C ILE A 4 -1.21 0.83 10.99
N ASN A 5 -0.30 -0.16 10.94
CA ASN A 5 1.00 -0.09 11.58
C ASN A 5 2.04 0.28 10.52
N VAL A 6 2.70 1.41 10.67
CA VAL A 6 3.69 1.90 9.71
C VAL A 6 5.08 1.83 10.32
N PHE A 7 5.98 1.12 9.65
CA PHE A 7 7.40 1.02 10.02
C PHE A 7 8.26 1.49 8.86
N SER A 8 9.40 2.07 9.16
CA SER A 8 10.36 2.49 8.14
C SER A 8 11.75 1.94 8.46
N GLU A 9 12.41 1.36 7.47
CA GLU A 9 13.79 0.89 7.55
C GLU A 9 14.70 1.61 6.55
N GLU A 10 14.21 2.73 5.98
CA GLU A 10 14.96 3.56 5.04
C GLU A 10 14.74 5.04 5.36
N LYS A 11 15.82 5.74 5.71
CA LYS A 11 15.78 7.16 6.12
C LYS A 11 15.24 8.10 5.05
N ALA A 12 15.37 7.73 3.77
CA ALA A 12 14.93 8.57 2.66
C ALA A 12 13.43 8.86 2.70
N TRP A 13 12.62 7.95 3.24
CA TRP A 13 11.18 8.13 3.38
C TRP A 13 10.83 9.38 4.19
N SER A 14 11.53 9.61 5.31
CA SER A 14 11.27 10.76 6.20
C SER A 14 11.68 12.09 5.57
N LYS A 15 12.57 12.07 4.59
CA LYS A 15 12.95 13.29 3.85
C LYS A 15 11.84 13.75 2.91
N ARG A 16 11.08 12.82 2.34
CA ARG A 16 9.99 13.12 1.41
C ARG A 16 8.63 13.18 2.10
N LEU A 17 8.42 12.33 3.11
CA LEU A 17 7.19 12.27 3.91
C LEU A 17 7.58 12.47 5.37
N LYS A 18 7.59 13.71 5.85
CA LYS A 18 8.10 14.07 7.18
C LYS A 18 7.49 13.26 8.32
N ASN A 19 6.21 12.92 8.22
CA ASN A 19 5.53 12.07 9.18
C ASN A 19 4.83 10.95 8.43
N ASN A 20 5.54 9.85 8.22
CA ASN A 20 5.07 8.70 7.46
C ASN A 20 3.76 8.14 8.01
N ASP A 21 3.71 7.96 9.33
CA ASP A 21 2.56 7.38 10.02
C ASP A 21 1.28 8.19 9.78
N ILE A 22 1.37 9.50 9.99
CA ILE A 22 0.23 10.42 9.78
C ILE A 22 -0.21 10.40 8.31
N PHE A 23 0.74 10.38 7.39
CA PHE A 23 0.42 10.38 5.94
C PHE A 23 -0.47 9.18 5.57
N PHE A 24 -0.06 7.98 5.94
CA PHE A 24 -0.80 6.76 5.59
C PHE A 24 -2.10 6.61 6.38
N LYS A 25 -2.13 7.03 7.64
CA LYS A 25 -3.37 7.08 8.43
C LYS A 25 -4.41 8.02 7.81
N LYS A 26 -3.96 9.16 7.32
CA LYS A 26 -4.81 10.14 6.63
C LYS A 26 -5.43 9.56 5.37
N ILE A 27 -4.65 8.82 4.58
CA ILE A 27 -5.14 8.11 3.40
C ILE A 27 -6.26 7.14 3.79
N CYS A 28 -6.02 6.30 4.78
CA CYS A 28 -7.01 5.30 5.21
C CYS A 28 -8.31 5.96 5.72
N LYS A 29 -8.21 7.07 6.44
CA LYS A 29 -9.38 7.82 6.92
C LYS A 29 -10.20 8.41 5.78
N ALA A 30 -9.58 8.71 4.65
CA ALA A 30 -10.24 9.31 3.49
C ALA A 30 -10.85 8.27 2.54
N PHE A 31 -10.70 6.98 2.80
CA PHE A 31 -11.31 5.92 2.00
C PHE A 31 -12.84 6.05 2.01
N PRO A 32 -13.53 5.65 0.92
CA PRO A 32 -14.98 5.66 0.89
C PRO A 32 -15.55 4.70 1.93
N LYS A 33 -16.82 4.92 2.31
CA LYS A 33 -17.52 4.16 3.36
C LYS A 33 -17.37 2.64 3.20
N LYS A 34 -17.40 2.14 1.98
CA LYS A 34 -17.22 0.74 1.61
C LYS A 34 -15.92 0.13 2.20
N TYR A 35 -14.86 0.95 2.33
CA TYR A 35 -13.56 0.50 2.81
C TYR A 35 -13.20 1.02 4.21
N LYS A 36 -14.17 1.59 4.93
CA LYS A 36 -13.94 2.04 6.31
C LYS A 36 -14.13 0.95 7.35
N PHE A 37 -14.82 -0.12 6.99
CA PHE A 37 -15.09 -1.27 7.88
C PHE A 37 -15.61 -0.83 9.25
N LEU A 38 -16.66 0.00 9.23
CA LEU A 38 -17.28 0.52 10.45
C LEU A 38 -17.76 -0.63 11.35
N ASN A 39 -17.59 -0.47 12.66
CA ASN A 39 -17.91 -1.47 13.70
C ASN A 39 -17.02 -2.72 13.65
N LYS A 40 -15.92 -2.67 12.90
CA LYS A 40 -14.92 -3.75 12.84
C LYS A 40 -13.54 -3.14 13.02
N LYS A 41 -12.60 -3.90 13.56
CA LYS A 41 -11.20 -3.53 13.64
C LYS A 41 -10.44 -4.28 12.56
N VAL A 42 -9.97 -3.55 11.55
CA VAL A 42 -9.20 -4.11 10.42
C VAL A 42 -7.80 -3.54 10.48
N THR A 43 -6.82 -4.42 10.66
CA THR A 43 -5.43 -4.04 10.84
C THR A 43 -4.56 -4.60 9.74
N PHE A 44 -3.55 -3.85 9.33
CA PHE A 44 -2.48 -4.34 8.46
C PHE A 44 -1.20 -3.56 8.71
N THR A 45 -0.09 -4.07 8.20
CA THR A 45 1.23 -3.49 8.40
C THR A 45 1.81 -2.99 7.09
N LEU A 46 2.41 -1.82 7.12
CA LEU A 46 3.15 -1.23 6.00
C LEU A 46 4.61 -1.05 6.41
N LEU A 47 5.51 -1.65 5.67
CA LEU A 47 6.95 -1.46 5.82
C LEU A 47 7.48 -0.60 4.66
N LEU A 48 8.03 0.55 5.01
CA LEU A 48 8.65 1.49 4.08
C LEU A 48 10.13 1.13 3.96
N SER A 49 10.50 0.52 2.84
CA SER A 49 11.78 -0.14 2.65
C SER A 49 12.58 0.43 1.47
N ASN A 50 13.55 -0.31 0.99
CA ASN A 50 14.44 0.04 -0.11
C ASN A 50 14.65 -1.16 -1.04
N ASN A 51 15.35 -0.94 -2.17
CA ASN A 51 15.61 -1.98 -3.16
C ASN A 51 16.37 -3.18 -2.60
N LYS A 52 17.38 -2.92 -1.78
CA LYS A 52 18.23 -3.98 -1.21
C LYS A 52 17.42 -4.95 -0.36
N ASN A 53 16.59 -4.41 0.53
CA ASN A 53 15.80 -5.21 1.47
C ASN A 53 14.63 -5.91 0.77
N ILE A 54 13.94 -5.21 -0.14
CA ILE A 54 12.82 -5.81 -0.87
C ILE A 54 13.28 -6.92 -1.81
N LYS A 55 14.49 -6.80 -2.38
CA LYS A 55 15.10 -7.86 -3.18
C LYS A 55 15.30 -9.13 -2.36
N LYS A 56 15.79 -8.98 -1.12
CA LYS A 56 15.96 -10.12 -0.20
C LYS A 56 14.65 -10.81 0.11
N LEU A 57 13.60 -10.03 0.40
CA LEU A 57 12.27 -10.56 0.66
C LEU A 57 11.67 -11.23 -0.57
N ASN A 58 11.86 -10.66 -1.74
CA ASN A 58 11.35 -11.22 -2.98
C ASN A 58 12.03 -12.55 -3.32
N LYS A 59 13.33 -12.67 -3.02
CA LYS A 59 14.08 -13.93 -3.20
C LYS A 59 13.56 -15.03 -2.29
N VAL A 60 13.29 -14.70 -1.02
CA VAL A 60 12.87 -15.69 -0.01
C VAL A 60 11.40 -16.09 -0.20
N PHE A 61 10.50 -15.12 -0.35
CA PHE A 61 9.05 -15.34 -0.36
C PHE A 61 8.43 -15.33 -1.76
N GLY A 62 8.94 -14.52 -2.66
CA GLY A 62 8.48 -14.43 -4.05
C GLY A 62 9.22 -15.36 -5.00
N LYS A 63 10.27 -16.02 -4.55
CA LYS A 63 11.16 -16.90 -5.33
C LYS A 63 11.79 -16.22 -6.56
N LYS A 64 11.91 -14.89 -6.54
CA LYS A 64 12.54 -14.10 -7.60
C LYS A 64 13.72 -13.31 -7.03
N ASN A 65 14.91 -13.47 -7.63
CA ASN A 65 16.10 -12.75 -7.19
C ASN A 65 16.20 -11.38 -7.85
N LYS A 66 15.22 -10.51 -7.60
CA LYS A 66 15.18 -9.15 -8.12
C LYS A 66 14.45 -8.21 -7.18
N SER A 67 14.74 -6.91 -7.27
CA SER A 67 13.96 -5.89 -6.58
C SER A 67 12.64 -5.65 -7.31
N THR A 68 11.67 -5.12 -6.60
CA THR A 68 10.35 -4.73 -7.11
C THR A 68 9.91 -3.46 -6.38
N ASP A 69 8.87 -2.79 -6.90
CA ASP A 69 8.34 -1.59 -6.26
C ASP A 69 7.55 -1.92 -4.99
N ILE A 70 6.82 -3.02 -5.00
CA ILE A 70 5.95 -3.41 -3.89
C ILE A 70 5.84 -4.93 -3.77
N LEU A 71 5.68 -5.39 -2.53
CA LEU A 71 5.27 -6.76 -2.21
C LEU A 71 4.06 -6.68 -1.29
N SER A 72 3.05 -7.51 -1.55
CA SER A 72 1.88 -7.66 -0.69
C SER A 72 1.75 -9.12 -0.28
N PHE A 73 1.61 -9.34 1.02
CA PHE A 73 1.47 -10.66 1.61
C PHE A 73 0.14 -10.76 2.37
N PRO A 74 -0.96 -11.10 1.66
CA PRO A 74 -2.24 -11.33 2.35
C PRO A 74 -2.09 -12.49 3.34
N LEU A 75 -2.67 -12.33 4.51
CA LEU A 75 -2.67 -13.41 5.51
C LEU A 75 -3.48 -14.60 5.01
N ASP A 76 -4.58 -14.32 4.30
CA ASP A 76 -5.46 -15.31 3.69
C ASP A 76 -5.75 -14.95 2.24
N LYS A 77 -5.77 -15.95 1.34
CA LYS A 77 -6.13 -15.73 -0.07
C LYS A 77 -7.58 -15.28 -0.24
N LYS A 78 -8.47 -15.77 0.64
CA LYS A 78 -9.88 -15.37 0.70
C LYS A 78 -10.15 -14.78 2.07
N ILE A 79 -9.88 -13.49 2.21
CA ILE A 79 -10.06 -12.80 3.49
C ILE A 79 -11.54 -12.63 3.82
N LYS A 80 -11.91 -12.95 5.04
CA LYS A 80 -13.24 -12.64 5.59
C LYS A 80 -13.08 -11.57 6.65
N ILE A 81 -13.76 -10.44 6.45
CA ILE A 81 -13.69 -9.32 7.39
C ILE A 81 -14.59 -9.63 8.58
N LYS A 82 -13.96 -9.96 9.69
CA LYS A 82 -14.60 -10.23 10.99
C LYS A 82 -14.48 -9.01 11.89
N LYS A 83 -14.96 -9.11 13.12
CA LYS A 83 -14.89 -8.04 14.13
C LYS A 83 -13.46 -7.55 14.34
N ASN A 84 -12.48 -8.46 14.40
CA ASN A 84 -11.05 -8.19 14.45
C ASN A 84 -10.38 -8.98 13.33
N THR A 85 -9.80 -8.30 12.35
CA THR A 85 -9.17 -8.94 11.20
C THR A 85 -7.81 -8.32 10.94
N TYR A 86 -6.78 -9.17 10.77
CA TYR A 86 -5.48 -8.78 10.27
C TYR A 86 -5.37 -9.15 8.80
N LEU A 87 -5.15 -8.17 7.93
CA LEU A 87 -5.15 -8.38 6.48
C LEU A 87 -3.84 -8.94 5.94
N GLY A 88 -2.71 -8.54 6.51
CA GLY A 88 -1.40 -8.93 6.03
C GLY A 88 -0.41 -7.77 5.99
N ASP A 89 0.63 -7.90 5.18
CA ASP A 89 1.74 -6.96 5.13
C ASP A 89 1.95 -6.41 3.72
N ILE A 90 2.30 -5.12 3.66
CA ILE A 90 2.70 -4.43 2.43
C ILE A 90 4.12 -3.90 2.63
N ILE A 91 5.00 -4.12 1.66
CA ILE A 91 6.36 -3.58 1.66
C ILE A 91 6.54 -2.76 0.38
N ILE A 92 6.98 -1.50 0.52
CA ILE A 92 7.19 -0.58 -0.61
C ILE A 92 8.65 -0.16 -0.66
N SER A 93 9.27 -0.18 -1.85
CA SER A 93 10.63 0.26 -2.07
C SER A 93 10.69 1.73 -2.45
N TYR A 94 11.43 2.53 -1.67
CA TYR A 94 11.65 3.95 -1.93
C TYR A 94 12.28 4.20 -3.30
N ASN A 95 13.28 3.40 -3.67
CA ASN A 95 14.09 3.63 -4.86
C ASN A 95 13.28 3.61 -6.17
N TYR A 96 12.22 2.81 -6.23
CA TYR A 96 11.35 2.78 -7.40
C TYR A 96 10.47 4.02 -7.53
N LEU A 97 10.09 4.61 -6.41
CA LEU A 97 9.22 5.78 -6.38
C LEU A 97 9.98 7.07 -6.63
N ASP A 98 11.24 7.15 -6.19
CA ASP A 98 12.08 8.34 -6.33
C ASP A 98 12.79 8.36 -7.69
N ARG A 99 12.05 8.21 -8.75
CA ARG A 99 12.54 8.25 -10.14
C ARG A 99 11.62 9.13 -10.97
N PRO A 100 12.14 10.27 -11.48
CA PRO A 100 13.48 10.86 -11.22
C PRO A 100 13.60 11.42 -9.81
N ARG A 101 14.84 11.48 -9.29
CA ARG A 101 15.13 11.94 -7.91
C ARG A 101 14.64 13.36 -7.61
N SER A 102 14.60 14.20 -8.61
CA SER A 102 14.19 15.60 -8.47
C SER A 102 12.71 15.84 -8.73
N GLN A 103 11.91 14.78 -8.77
CA GLN A 103 10.48 14.93 -9.05
C GLN A 103 9.77 15.72 -7.95
N ASP A 104 8.71 16.42 -8.33
CA ASP A 104 7.87 17.20 -7.44
C ASP A 104 7.33 16.31 -6.29
N LEU A 105 7.27 16.87 -5.10
CA LEU A 105 6.74 16.18 -3.92
C LEU A 105 5.29 15.72 -4.14
N LYS A 106 4.49 16.54 -4.82
CA LYS A 106 3.10 16.18 -5.15
C LYS A 106 3.06 14.91 -6.01
N ILE A 107 3.91 14.83 -7.03
CA ILE A 107 4.00 13.66 -7.91
C ILE A 107 4.46 12.44 -7.12
N PHE A 108 5.45 12.59 -6.24
CA PHE A 108 5.92 11.52 -5.36
C PHE A 108 4.80 11.00 -4.47
N LYS A 109 4.06 11.89 -3.81
CA LYS A 109 2.93 11.53 -2.95
C LYS A 109 1.83 10.78 -3.70
N GLU A 110 1.52 11.19 -4.93
CA GLU A 110 0.54 10.51 -5.77
C GLU A 110 1.00 9.09 -6.14
N LYS A 111 2.26 8.93 -6.53
CA LYS A 111 2.84 7.61 -6.84
C LYS A 111 2.77 6.67 -5.64
N VAL A 112 3.21 7.15 -4.48
CA VAL A 112 3.17 6.39 -3.23
C VAL A 112 1.74 5.96 -2.91
N THR A 113 0.80 6.88 -3.01
CA THR A 113 -0.61 6.65 -2.70
C THR A 113 -1.22 5.59 -3.62
N LYS A 114 -0.96 5.70 -4.93
CA LYS A 114 -1.46 4.72 -5.90
C LYS A 114 -0.89 3.33 -5.65
N LEU A 115 0.39 3.26 -5.34
CA LEU A 115 1.05 1.98 -5.06
C LEU A 115 0.53 1.37 -3.75
N PHE A 116 0.35 2.20 -2.73
CA PHE A 116 -0.21 1.79 -1.44
C PHE A 116 -1.63 1.22 -1.61
N ILE A 117 -2.48 1.91 -2.37
CA ILE A 117 -3.85 1.47 -2.66
C ILE A 117 -3.83 0.12 -3.38
N HIS A 118 -2.95 -0.04 -4.37
CA HIS A 118 -2.78 -1.29 -5.10
C HIS A 118 -2.45 -2.45 -4.14
N GLY A 119 -1.49 -2.24 -3.25
CA GLY A 119 -1.13 -3.23 -2.24
C GLY A 119 -2.26 -3.54 -1.26
N PHE A 120 -2.98 -2.52 -0.83
CA PHE A 120 -4.14 -2.67 0.05
C PHE A 120 -5.22 -3.55 -0.58
N LEU A 121 -5.53 -3.32 -1.85
CA LEU A 121 -6.52 -4.11 -2.57
C LEU A 121 -6.09 -5.57 -2.72
N HIS A 122 -4.80 -5.82 -2.93
CA HIS A 122 -4.27 -7.19 -2.92
C HIS A 122 -4.49 -7.88 -1.57
N LEU A 123 -4.32 -7.16 -0.46
CA LEU A 123 -4.60 -7.70 0.87
C LEU A 123 -6.07 -8.10 1.03
N LEU A 124 -6.99 -7.41 0.34
CA LEU A 124 -8.41 -7.70 0.34
C LEU A 124 -8.80 -8.81 -0.65
N GLY A 125 -7.84 -9.37 -1.37
CA GLY A 125 -8.08 -10.46 -2.29
C GLY A 125 -8.26 -10.09 -3.76
N PHE A 126 -8.16 -8.80 -4.10
CA PHE A 126 -8.17 -8.37 -5.50
C PHE A 126 -6.91 -8.86 -6.20
N ASP A 127 -7.04 -9.25 -7.46
CA ASP A 127 -5.93 -9.73 -8.28
C ASP A 127 -6.06 -9.17 -9.69
N HIS A 128 -4.99 -9.24 -10.49
CA HIS A 128 -4.98 -8.73 -11.86
C HIS A 128 -4.47 -9.76 -12.88
N LYS A 129 -4.51 -11.05 -12.54
CA LYS A 129 -4.02 -12.13 -13.42
C LYS A 129 -4.91 -12.36 -14.65
N LYS A 130 -6.23 -12.21 -14.47
CA LYS A 130 -7.21 -12.35 -15.56
C LYS A 130 -7.72 -10.96 -15.95
N SER A 131 -8.09 -10.76 -17.22
CA SER A 131 -8.55 -9.45 -17.71
C SER A 131 -9.78 -8.94 -16.97
N LYS A 132 -10.70 -9.81 -16.59
CA LYS A 132 -11.90 -9.46 -15.80
C LYS A 132 -11.50 -8.96 -14.41
N ASP A 133 -10.57 -9.66 -13.75
CA ASP A 133 -10.06 -9.31 -12.43
C ASP A 133 -9.27 -8.01 -12.48
N TYR A 134 -8.47 -7.82 -13.53
CA TYR A 134 -7.72 -6.59 -13.78
C TYR A 134 -8.67 -5.37 -13.85
N SER A 135 -9.75 -5.49 -14.62
CA SER A 135 -10.73 -4.41 -14.77
C SER A 135 -11.41 -4.06 -13.46
N LYS A 136 -11.78 -5.07 -12.67
CA LYS A 136 -12.38 -4.86 -11.33
C LYS A 136 -11.42 -4.15 -10.39
N MET A 137 -10.16 -4.61 -10.35
CA MET A 137 -9.15 -4.02 -9.49
C MET A 137 -8.86 -2.57 -9.88
N LEU A 138 -8.73 -2.30 -11.19
CA LEU A 138 -8.50 -0.94 -11.71
C LEU A 138 -9.63 0.00 -11.32
N LYS A 139 -10.87 -0.46 -11.41
CA LYS A 139 -12.05 0.32 -11.00
C LYS A 139 -11.98 0.69 -9.52
N GLU A 140 -11.62 -0.25 -8.66
CA GLU A 140 -11.49 -0.02 -7.21
C GLU A 140 -10.29 0.88 -6.89
N GLU A 141 -9.16 0.72 -7.59
CA GLU A 141 -8.01 1.62 -7.45
C GLU A 141 -8.39 3.07 -7.74
N ASN A 142 -9.11 3.29 -8.84
CA ASN A 142 -9.55 4.64 -9.24
C ASN A 142 -10.55 5.23 -8.23
N LEU A 143 -11.46 4.42 -7.73
CA LEU A 143 -12.41 4.82 -6.70
C LEU A 143 -11.70 5.29 -5.43
N LEU A 144 -10.76 4.49 -4.94
CA LEU A 144 -9.98 4.80 -3.74
C LEU A 144 -9.10 6.03 -3.94
N PHE A 145 -8.38 6.10 -5.05
CA PHE A 145 -7.51 7.24 -5.33
C PHE A 145 -8.30 8.55 -5.42
N LYS A 146 -9.43 8.54 -6.10
CA LYS A 146 -10.30 9.72 -6.22
C LYS A 146 -10.77 10.21 -4.85
N SER A 147 -11.07 9.31 -3.93
CA SER A 147 -11.54 9.69 -2.59
C SER A 147 -10.44 10.29 -1.71
N VAL A 148 -9.17 9.93 -1.94
CA VAL A 148 -8.05 10.41 -1.11
C VAL A 148 -7.24 11.54 -1.74
N GLN A 149 -7.41 11.77 -3.04
CA GLN A 149 -6.57 12.69 -3.83
C GLN A 149 -6.46 14.09 -3.21
N SER A 150 -7.56 14.66 -2.71
CA SER A 150 -7.57 15.99 -2.10
C SER A 150 -6.89 16.03 -0.74
N LYS A 151 -6.62 14.89 -0.12
CA LYS A 151 -6.05 14.80 1.23
C LYS A 151 -4.55 14.60 1.26
N ILE A 152 -3.93 14.32 0.12
CA ILE A 152 -2.49 14.02 0.05
C ILE A 152 -1.62 15.16 -0.48
N SER A 153 -2.21 16.23 -0.93
CA SER A 153 -1.51 17.43 -1.43
C SER A 153 -0.77 18.20 -0.34
#